data_9653ef77c08dc7d95ee6c9f8e94822a3
#
_entry.id   9653ef77c08dc7d95ee6c9f8e94822a3
#
_cell.length_a   1.000
_cell.length_b   1.000
_cell.length_c   1.000
_cell.angle_alpha   90.00
_cell.angle_beta   90.00
_cell.angle_gamma   90.00
#
_symmetry.space_group_name_H-M   'P 1'
#
loop_
_entity.id
_entity.type
_entity.pdbx_description
1 polymer ?
#
loop_
_entity_poly.entity_id
_entity_poly.type
_entity_poly.pdbx_seq_one_letter_code
_entity_poly.pdbx_strand_id
1 'polypeptide(L)'
;MYMMRGHIGWAFAFPENMQREAAQALQRKRGQESMEQVHQQRFAEQESQHDACGIGAVVNISGQRTHRAVDDALKIVEKLEHRTGKDADGTTGDGVGIMTQLPYAFFEKTARQAGKPLPEAGDYGVAMIFFPQDPLKRMRSRKLLEMILSREGLGLLFWRDVPVCPEILSEKARSSMPAIAQCFIRRPEKTARGLDFDRKLYLARREYEHSVSGTYVVSMSSRTIVYKGLFLVWQLRKFYPDLQDADFASALALVHSRFSTNTTPSWKRAHPNRIILHNGEINTIRGNINRMLAREETMASPVLGEEIARVYPVVETDGSDSSMLDNTLEFLMYSGIELPKAVMLCIPEPWGRDKNMSREKRDMFHYYASMMEPWDGPAAILFSDGEQVGAVLDRN
;
A
#
# COMPACT_ATOMS: atom_id res chain seq x y z
N MET A 1 51.83 -29.81 2.41
CA MET A 1 53.13 -30.45 2.12
C MET A 1 53.85 -29.54 1.13
N TYR A 2 54.71 -28.67 1.65
CA TYR A 2 56.11 -28.35 1.38
C TYR A 2 56.60 -28.81 -0.02
N MET A 3 57.23 -28.02 -0.85
CA MET A 3 58.53 -27.29 -0.87
C MET A 3 58.67 -26.52 -2.15
N MET A 4 59.11 -25.27 -2.16
CA MET A 4 60.46 -24.70 -2.17
C MET A 4 61.20 -24.76 -3.50
N ARG A 5 61.52 -23.50 -4.00
CA ARG A 5 62.76 -22.96 -4.53
C ARG A 5 63.21 -23.29 -5.95
N GLY A 6 63.54 -22.19 -6.64
CA GLY A 6 64.55 -22.11 -7.68
C GLY A 6 64.57 -20.74 -8.35
N HIS A 7 65.45 -19.85 -7.90
CA HIS A 7 65.85 -18.61 -8.56
C HIS A 7 66.61 -18.92 -9.83
N ILE A 8 66.20 -18.32 -10.97
CA ILE A 8 67.11 -17.92 -12.03
C ILE A 8 66.62 -16.53 -12.51
N GLY A 9 67.39 -15.48 -12.15
CA GLY A 9 67.18 -14.14 -12.63
C GLY A 9 67.81 -13.98 -14.02
N TRP A 10 66.99 -13.52 -14.97
CA TRP A 10 67.47 -12.88 -16.19
C TRP A 10 67.03 -11.43 -16.12
N ALA A 11 67.99 -10.55 -15.78
CA ALA A 11 67.84 -9.11 -15.89
C ALA A 11 67.96 -8.69 -17.32
N PHE A 12 66.86 -8.48 -18.03
CA PHE A 12 66.88 -7.69 -19.28
C PHE A 12 66.76 -6.22 -18.90
N ALA A 13 67.85 -5.48 -19.05
CA ALA A 13 67.88 -4.03 -18.99
C ALA A 13 67.16 -3.47 -20.24
N PHE A 14 65.99 -3.02 -20.13
CA PHE A 14 65.32 -2.24 -21.17
C PHE A 14 65.90 -0.82 -21.21
N PRO A 15 66.01 -0.21 -22.39
CA PRO A 15 66.46 1.19 -22.53
C PRO A 15 65.64 2.14 -21.72
N GLU A 16 66.21 3.17 -21.10
CA GLU A 16 65.56 4.10 -20.18
C GLU A 16 64.29 4.76 -20.77
N ASN A 17 64.25 4.99 -22.07
CA ASN A 17 63.09 5.52 -22.76
C ASN A 17 61.87 4.56 -22.72
N MET A 18 62.11 3.25 -22.91
CA MET A 18 61.05 2.23 -22.79
C MET A 18 60.53 2.06 -21.34
N GLN A 19 61.41 2.20 -20.34
CA GLN A 19 61.00 2.18 -18.94
C GLN A 19 60.12 3.38 -18.57
N ARG A 20 60.44 4.59 -19.12
CA ARG A 20 59.63 5.79 -18.93
C ARG A 20 58.26 5.69 -19.62
N GLU A 21 58.21 5.15 -20.84
CA GLU A 21 56.93 4.94 -21.55
C GLU A 21 56.05 3.89 -20.87
N ALA A 22 56.63 2.79 -20.39
CA ALA A 22 55.89 1.77 -19.61
C ALA A 22 55.37 2.32 -18.29
N ALA A 23 56.15 3.14 -17.57
CA ALA A 23 55.72 3.79 -16.34
C ALA A 23 54.60 4.82 -16.57
N GLN A 24 54.69 5.59 -17.69
CA GLN A 24 53.62 6.53 -18.06
C GLN A 24 52.35 5.81 -18.51
N ALA A 25 52.45 4.69 -19.22
CA ALA A 25 51.33 3.85 -19.61
C ALA A 25 50.65 3.22 -18.40
N LEU A 26 51.43 2.74 -17.40
CA LEU A 26 50.90 2.22 -16.13
C LEU A 26 50.20 3.30 -15.28
N GLN A 27 50.76 4.52 -15.23
CA GLN A 27 50.12 5.64 -14.56
C GLN A 27 48.81 6.07 -15.23
N ARG A 28 48.78 6.11 -16.58
CA ARG A 28 47.54 6.39 -17.34
C ARG A 28 46.49 5.30 -17.11
N LYS A 29 46.86 4.01 -17.07
CA LYS A 29 45.99 2.90 -16.81
C LYS A 29 45.40 2.93 -15.37
N ARG A 30 46.26 3.20 -14.36
CA ARG A 30 45.80 3.40 -12.97
C ARG A 30 44.91 4.63 -12.82
N GLY A 31 45.15 5.70 -13.56
CA GLY A 31 44.28 6.88 -13.56
C GLY A 31 42.93 6.61 -14.22
N GLN A 32 42.88 5.81 -15.28
CA GLN A 32 41.64 5.39 -15.93
C GLN A 32 40.85 4.40 -15.05
N GLU A 33 41.48 3.39 -14.45
CA GLU A 33 40.84 2.45 -13.53
C GLU A 33 40.30 3.14 -12.28
N SER A 34 41.00 4.16 -11.75
CA SER A 34 40.51 4.95 -10.62
C SER A 34 39.34 5.84 -11.03
N MET A 35 39.34 6.41 -12.23
CA MET A 35 38.22 7.21 -12.75
C MET A 35 36.99 6.35 -13.07
N GLU A 36 37.16 5.15 -13.62
CA GLU A 36 36.06 4.20 -13.83
C GLU A 36 35.48 3.68 -12.51
N GLN A 37 36.32 3.38 -11.51
CA GLN A 37 35.84 3.00 -10.18
C GLN A 37 35.06 4.14 -9.46
N VAL A 38 35.55 5.39 -9.58
CA VAL A 38 34.86 6.57 -9.06
C VAL A 38 33.54 6.84 -9.82
N HIS A 39 33.52 6.61 -11.13
CA HIS A 39 32.27 6.68 -11.90
C HIS A 39 31.30 5.56 -11.55
N GLN A 40 31.76 4.32 -11.45
CA GLN A 40 30.92 3.19 -11.03
C GLN A 40 30.39 3.36 -9.61
N GLN A 41 31.18 3.87 -8.67
CA GLN A 41 30.71 4.21 -7.33
C GLN A 41 29.69 5.35 -7.35
N ARG A 42 29.90 6.40 -8.14
CA ARG A 42 28.92 7.49 -8.31
C ARG A 42 27.61 7.03 -8.97
N PHE A 43 27.68 6.13 -9.94
CA PHE A 43 26.47 5.54 -10.53
C PHE A 43 25.75 4.63 -9.54
N ALA A 44 26.47 3.79 -8.79
CA ALA A 44 25.88 2.96 -7.74
C ALA A 44 25.29 3.78 -6.60
N GLU A 45 25.94 4.90 -6.21
CA GLU A 45 25.38 5.83 -5.20
C GLU A 45 24.17 6.62 -5.73
N GLN A 46 24.12 6.94 -7.03
CA GLN A 46 22.95 7.58 -7.63
C GLN A 46 21.79 6.59 -7.83
N GLU A 47 22.05 5.35 -8.24
CA GLU A 47 21.01 4.32 -8.35
C GLU A 47 20.41 3.95 -6.98
N SER A 48 21.22 3.93 -5.90
CA SER A 48 20.73 3.62 -4.55
C SER A 48 19.88 4.74 -3.92
N GLN A 49 19.85 5.95 -4.48
CA GLN A 49 19.10 7.09 -3.96
C GLN A 49 17.74 7.30 -4.63
N HIS A 50 17.41 6.59 -5.73
CA HIS A 50 16.25 6.94 -6.54
C HIS A 50 15.00 6.08 -6.36
N ASP A 51 15.04 4.95 -5.64
CA ASP A 51 13.92 3.98 -5.63
C ASP A 51 13.39 3.66 -4.24
N ALA A 52 12.85 4.65 -3.53
CA ALA A 52 12.28 4.28 -2.25
C ALA A 52 11.11 5.16 -1.82
N CYS A 53 9.91 4.60 -1.92
CA CYS A 53 8.74 5.13 -1.19
C CYS A 53 9.08 5.32 0.29
N GLY A 54 8.49 6.34 0.94
CA GLY A 54 8.55 6.49 2.38
C GLY A 54 7.37 5.76 3.04
N ILE A 55 7.63 4.83 3.93
CA ILE A 55 6.59 4.17 4.73
C ILE A 55 6.86 4.35 6.22
N GLY A 56 5.80 4.39 7.03
CA GLY A 56 5.91 4.51 8.48
C GLY A 56 4.68 4.02 9.21
N ALA A 57 4.87 3.62 10.46
CA ALA A 57 3.80 3.19 11.35
C ALA A 57 3.97 3.76 12.75
N VAL A 58 2.87 4.14 13.37
CA VAL A 58 2.77 4.44 14.80
C VAL A 58 1.70 3.54 15.38
N VAL A 59 2.06 2.74 16.39
CA VAL A 59 1.14 1.77 16.99
C VAL A 59 1.21 1.87 18.51
N ASN A 60 0.07 2.07 19.13
CA ASN A 60 -0.07 1.96 20.57
C ASN A 60 -0.48 0.53 20.93
N ILE A 61 0.46 -0.26 21.45
CA ILE A 61 0.27 -1.68 21.77
C ILE A 61 -0.82 -1.88 22.83
N SER A 62 -1.06 -0.89 23.71
CA SER A 62 -2.16 -0.96 24.68
C SER A 62 -3.54 -0.78 24.08
N GLY A 63 -3.64 -0.47 22.78
CA GLY A 63 -4.90 -0.19 22.10
C GLY A 63 -5.52 1.17 22.43
N GLN A 64 -4.87 1.99 23.24
CA GLN A 64 -5.37 3.34 23.56
C GLN A 64 -5.36 4.24 22.32
N ARG A 65 -6.50 4.75 21.95
CA ARG A 65 -6.68 5.67 20.82
C ARG A 65 -6.32 7.09 21.22
N THR A 66 -5.42 7.71 20.46
CA THR A 66 -5.00 9.10 20.70
C THR A 66 -4.85 9.84 19.37
N HIS A 67 -5.10 11.15 19.35
CA HIS A 67 -4.76 11.99 18.22
C HIS A 67 -3.25 12.06 18.00
N ARG A 68 -2.47 11.95 19.08
CA ARG A 68 -1.00 11.95 19.03
C ARG A 68 -0.46 10.86 18.08
N ALA A 69 -1.03 9.67 18.09
CA ALA A 69 -0.60 8.60 17.17
C ALA A 69 -0.77 9.01 15.70
N VAL A 70 -1.86 9.70 15.38
CA VAL A 70 -2.14 10.22 14.03
C VAL A 70 -1.15 11.35 13.68
N ASP A 71 -0.95 12.30 14.58
CA ASP A 71 -0.05 13.43 14.38
C ASP A 71 1.42 12.99 14.25
N ASP A 72 1.87 12.03 15.06
CA ASP A 72 3.22 11.45 14.96
C ASP A 72 3.43 10.70 13.65
N ALA A 73 2.42 9.96 13.14
CA ALA A 73 2.48 9.31 11.83
C ALA A 73 2.56 10.34 10.69
N LEU A 74 1.77 11.42 10.76
CA LEU A 74 1.85 12.52 9.77
C LEU A 74 3.23 13.19 9.80
N LYS A 75 3.83 13.40 10.98
CA LYS A 75 5.20 13.92 11.11
C LYS A 75 6.24 12.97 10.50
N ILE A 76 6.05 11.63 10.61
CA ILE A 76 6.93 10.65 9.98
C ILE A 76 6.93 10.86 8.47
N VAL A 77 5.76 10.90 7.83
CA VAL A 77 5.69 11.04 6.38
C VAL A 77 6.22 12.40 5.91
N GLU A 78 5.99 13.47 6.66
CA GLU A 78 6.55 14.80 6.37
C GLU A 78 8.08 14.80 6.40
N LYS A 79 8.71 14.09 7.35
CA LYS A 79 10.17 13.93 7.43
C LYS A 79 10.75 13.06 6.31
N LEU A 80 9.94 12.25 5.65
CA LEU A 80 10.34 11.42 4.52
C LEU A 80 10.23 12.16 3.17
N GLU A 81 10.15 13.49 3.15
CA GLU A 81 10.05 14.29 1.93
C GLU A 81 11.15 13.99 0.90
N HIS A 82 12.36 13.71 1.37
CA HIS A 82 13.50 13.34 0.51
C HIS A 82 13.33 12.01 -0.21
N ARG A 83 12.34 11.19 0.16
CA ARG A 83 12.00 9.91 -0.45
C ARG A 83 10.71 9.97 -1.29
N THR A 84 10.15 11.14 -1.50
CA THR A 84 8.87 11.33 -2.21
C THR A 84 9.12 11.68 -3.66
N GLY A 85 8.44 10.99 -4.58
CA GLY A 85 8.42 11.38 -5.98
C GLY A 85 7.72 12.74 -6.16
N LYS A 86 8.32 13.59 -6.96
CA LYS A 86 7.78 14.89 -7.36
C LYS A 86 7.79 14.98 -8.88
N ASP A 87 6.79 15.63 -9.43
CA ASP A 87 6.74 15.95 -10.85
C ASP A 87 7.89 16.92 -11.22
N ALA A 88 8.17 17.06 -12.50
CA ALA A 88 9.24 17.91 -13.03
C ALA A 88 9.13 19.38 -12.57
N ASP A 89 7.93 19.86 -12.28
CA ASP A 89 7.67 21.19 -11.72
C ASP A 89 7.90 21.30 -10.19
N GLY A 90 8.15 20.17 -9.52
CA GLY A 90 8.35 20.11 -8.07
C GLY A 90 7.11 20.41 -7.23
N THR A 91 5.95 20.66 -7.84
CA THR A 91 4.72 21.11 -7.16
C THR A 91 3.67 20.02 -6.98
N THR A 92 3.76 18.94 -7.76
CA THR A 92 2.86 17.77 -7.69
C THR A 92 3.63 16.57 -7.14
N GLY A 93 3.11 15.93 -6.09
CA GLY A 93 3.67 14.69 -5.56
C GLY A 93 3.06 13.45 -6.21
N ASP A 94 3.73 12.31 -6.11
CA ASP A 94 3.27 11.02 -6.64
C ASP A 94 2.13 10.39 -5.82
N GLY A 95 1.88 10.93 -4.65
CA GLY A 95 0.79 10.52 -3.78
C GLY A 95 1.23 10.27 -2.34
N VAL A 96 0.38 10.68 -1.41
CA VAL A 96 0.59 10.50 0.04
C VAL A 96 -0.73 10.11 0.68
N GLY A 97 -0.66 9.34 1.77
CA GLY A 97 -1.86 9.02 2.53
C GLY A 97 -1.56 8.39 3.88
N ILE A 98 -2.64 8.22 4.63
CA ILE A 98 -2.68 7.65 5.96
C ILE A 98 -3.85 6.66 6.08
N MET A 99 -3.60 5.53 6.73
CA MET A 99 -4.61 4.59 7.20
C MET A 99 -4.67 4.66 8.71
N THR A 100 -5.87 4.75 9.27
CA THR A 100 -6.12 4.71 10.71
C THR A 100 -7.29 3.78 11.02
N GLN A 101 -7.49 3.48 12.30
CA GLN A 101 -8.80 2.98 12.74
C GLN A 101 -9.87 4.05 12.52
N LEU A 102 -11.15 3.63 12.44
CA LEU A 102 -12.25 4.59 12.41
C LEU A 102 -12.21 5.50 13.64
N PRO A 103 -12.11 6.83 13.48
CA PRO A 103 -12.05 7.79 14.59
C PRO A 103 -13.46 8.04 15.15
N TYR A 104 -13.99 7.13 15.94
CA TYR A 104 -15.38 7.14 16.40
C TYR A 104 -15.80 8.44 17.08
N ALA A 105 -14.95 8.98 17.98
CA ALA A 105 -15.25 10.24 18.69
C ALA A 105 -15.41 11.41 17.72
N PHE A 106 -14.52 11.50 16.72
CA PHE A 106 -14.60 12.52 15.66
C PHE A 106 -15.87 12.37 14.83
N PHE A 107 -16.20 11.16 14.39
CA PHE A 107 -17.41 10.93 13.59
C PHE A 107 -18.68 11.16 14.38
N GLU A 108 -18.74 10.75 15.65
CA GLU A 108 -19.88 11.03 16.54
C GLU A 108 -20.08 12.55 16.69
N LYS A 109 -19.03 13.31 16.99
CA LYS A 109 -19.08 14.77 17.06
C LYS A 109 -19.62 15.39 15.77
N THR A 110 -19.03 15.02 14.63
CA THR A 110 -19.36 15.57 13.32
C THR A 110 -20.80 15.24 12.91
N ALA A 111 -21.24 14.01 13.15
CA ALA A 111 -22.59 13.56 12.87
C ALA A 111 -23.64 14.26 13.76
N ARG A 112 -23.33 14.44 15.05
CA ARG A 112 -24.19 15.17 16.00
C ARG A 112 -24.36 16.64 15.56
N GLN A 113 -23.27 17.29 15.15
CA GLN A 113 -23.31 18.67 14.62
C GLN A 113 -24.18 18.78 13.38
N ALA A 114 -24.22 17.73 12.53
CA ALA A 114 -25.08 17.66 11.34
C ALA A 114 -26.53 17.19 11.63
N GLY A 115 -26.91 16.96 12.89
CA GLY A 115 -28.22 16.44 13.27
C GLY A 115 -28.47 15.00 12.83
N LYS A 116 -27.42 14.19 12.64
CA LYS A 116 -27.46 12.82 12.12
C LYS A 116 -26.75 11.85 13.11
N PRO A 117 -27.39 11.50 14.23
CA PRO A 117 -26.74 10.67 15.26
C PRO A 117 -26.30 9.32 14.70
N LEU A 118 -25.11 8.88 15.11
CA LEU A 118 -24.57 7.57 14.77
C LEU A 118 -24.95 6.52 15.84
N PRO A 119 -25.04 5.23 15.43
CA PRO A 119 -25.08 4.10 16.38
C PRO A 119 -23.77 4.00 17.17
N GLU A 120 -23.71 3.05 18.11
CA GLU A 120 -22.50 2.75 18.86
C GLU A 120 -21.31 2.37 17.94
N ALA A 121 -20.10 2.53 18.47
CA ALA A 121 -18.88 2.07 17.82
C ALA A 121 -18.95 0.59 17.43
N GLY A 122 -18.60 0.28 16.18
CA GLY A 122 -18.72 -1.07 15.62
C GLY A 122 -20.09 -1.43 15.04
N ASP A 123 -21.13 -0.60 15.24
CA ASP A 123 -22.46 -0.78 14.63
C ASP A 123 -22.65 0.03 13.34
N TYR A 124 -21.57 0.65 12.87
CA TYR A 124 -21.53 1.28 11.57
C TYR A 124 -20.15 1.14 10.93
N GLY A 125 -20.13 1.16 9.62
CA GLY A 125 -18.93 1.26 8.78
C GLY A 125 -18.94 2.56 7.99
N VAL A 126 -17.79 2.92 7.46
CA VAL A 126 -17.62 4.13 6.64
C VAL A 126 -16.95 3.76 5.32
N ALA A 127 -17.57 4.14 4.21
CA ALA A 127 -16.93 4.11 2.90
C ALA A 127 -16.37 5.51 2.59
N MET A 128 -15.07 5.60 2.29
CA MET A 128 -14.43 6.76 1.71
C MET A 128 -14.38 6.58 0.19
N ILE A 129 -14.95 7.50 -0.57
CA ILE A 129 -15.17 7.32 -2.01
C ILE A 129 -14.72 8.56 -2.78
N PHE A 130 -13.99 8.31 -3.86
CA PHE A 130 -13.63 9.27 -4.89
C PHE A 130 -14.63 9.19 -6.04
N PHE A 131 -15.39 10.25 -6.25
CA PHE A 131 -16.39 10.37 -7.31
C PHE A 131 -15.90 11.25 -8.45
N PRO A 132 -16.45 11.08 -9.67
CA PRO A 132 -16.24 12.06 -10.73
C PRO A 132 -16.78 13.44 -10.32
N GLN A 133 -16.16 14.50 -10.84
CA GLN A 133 -16.60 15.87 -10.60
C GLN A 133 -17.98 16.18 -11.19
N ASP A 134 -18.36 15.48 -12.26
CA ASP A 134 -19.67 15.64 -12.90
C ASP A 134 -20.81 15.30 -11.90
N PRO A 135 -21.71 16.26 -11.60
CA PRO A 135 -22.76 16.07 -10.60
C PRO A 135 -23.75 14.94 -10.94
N LEU A 136 -24.06 14.75 -12.22
CA LEU A 136 -25.00 13.69 -12.65
C LEU A 136 -24.38 12.31 -12.51
N LYS A 137 -23.12 12.16 -12.93
CA LYS A 137 -22.39 10.90 -12.75
C LYS A 137 -22.24 10.57 -11.26
N ARG A 138 -21.88 11.56 -10.44
CA ARG A 138 -21.78 11.41 -8.98
C ARG A 138 -23.12 11.01 -8.35
N MET A 139 -24.21 11.67 -8.72
CA MET A 139 -25.54 11.32 -8.21
C MET A 139 -25.94 9.90 -8.57
N ARG A 140 -25.74 9.48 -9.83
CA ARG A 140 -26.02 8.11 -10.29
C ARG A 140 -25.19 7.07 -9.53
N SER A 141 -23.91 7.37 -9.34
CA SER A 141 -22.99 6.51 -8.60
C SER A 141 -23.39 6.34 -7.13
N ARG A 142 -23.76 7.44 -6.44
CA ARG A 142 -24.32 7.38 -5.07
C ARG A 142 -25.58 6.54 -5.02
N LYS A 143 -26.51 6.76 -5.97
CA LYS A 143 -27.78 6.02 -6.01
C LYS A 143 -27.57 4.53 -6.23
N LEU A 144 -26.63 4.14 -7.07
CA LEU A 144 -26.27 2.74 -7.29
C LEU A 144 -25.77 2.10 -6.00
N LEU A 145 -24.86 2.76 -5.27
CA LEU A 145 -24.39 2.24 -3.99
C LEU A 145 -25.54 2.08 -2.99
N GLU A 146 -26.44 3.06 -2.88
CA GLU A 146 -27.61 3.00 -2.01
C GLU A 146 -28.52 1.78 -2.33
N MET A 147 -28.70 1.49 -3.63
CA MET A 147 -29.48 0.32 -4.05
C MET A 147 -28.79 -0.99 -3.67
N ILE A 148 -27.46 -1.09 -3.87
CA ILE A 148 -26.68 -2.26 -3.49
C ILE A 148 -26.74 -2.47 -1.98
N LEU A 149 -26.47 -1.42 -1.18
CA LEU A 149 -26.57 -1.49 0.28
C LEU A 149 -27.95 -1.96 0.76
N SER A 150 -29.03 -1.42 0.19
CA SER A 150 -30.40 -1.80 0.54
C SER A 150 -30.67 -3.29 0.25
N ARG A 151 -30.22 -3.78 -0.91
CA ARG A 151 -30.38 -5.19 -1.30
C ARG A 151 -29.59 -6.13 -0.36
N GLU A 152 -28.40 -5.70 0.10
CA GLU A 152 -27.58 -6.45 1.07
C GLU A 152 -28.08 -6.38 2.51
N GLY A 153 -29.19 -5.68 2.76
CA GLY A 153 -29.69 -5.42 4.10
C GLY A 153 -28.78 -4.48 4.93
N LEU A 154 -27.91 -3.77 4.27
CA LEU A 154 -27.06 -2.74 4.87
C LEU A 154 -27.81 -1.41 4.89
N GLY A 155 -27.92 -0.80 6.07
CA GLY A 155 -28.67 0.46 6.23
C GLY A 155 -27.82 1.68 5.87
N LEU A 156 -28.21 2.45 4.87
CA LEU A 156 -27.62 3.79 4.68
C LEU A 156 -28.01 4.70 5.84
N LEU A 157 -27.04 5.25 6.56
CA LEU A 157 -27.27 6.29 7.57
C LEU A 157 -27.32 7.67 6.94
N PHE A 158 -26.21 8.09 6.32
CA PHE A 158 -26.13 9.36 5.62
C PHE A 158 -24.85 9.46 4.76
N TRP A 159 -24.82 10.47 3.91
CA TRP A 159 -23.64 10.94 3.17
C TRP A 159 -23.04 12.16 3.84
N ARG A 160 -21.69 12.22 3.87
CA ARG A 160 -20.91 13.38 4.28
C ARG A 160 -19.94 13.72 3.16
N ASP A 161 -20.03 14.93 2.61
CA ASP A 161 -18.97 15.46 1.76
C ASP A 161 -17.78 15.80 2.65
N VAL A 162 -16.61 15.30 2.30
CA VAL A 162 -15.40 15.47 3.11
C VAL A 162 -14.89 16.91 2.95
N PRO A 163 -14.69 17.66 4.04
CA PRO A 163 -14.05 18.98 3.96
C PRO A 163 -12.63 18.86 3.42
N VAL A 164 -12.30 19.67 2.43
CA VAL A 164 -10.98 19.69 1.79
C VAL A 164 -10.55 21.11 1.48
N CYS A 165 -9.23 21.35 1.41
CA CYS A 165 -8.61 22.62 1.06
C CYS A 165 -7.91 22.51 -0.32
N PRO A 166 -8.62 22.64 -1.45
CA PRO A 166 -8.05 22.41 -2.78
C PRO A 166 -7.10 23.52 -3.25
N GLU A 167 -7.10 24.67 -2.60
CA GLU A 167 -6.24 25.82 -2.92
C GLU A 167 -4.75 25.56 -2.73
N ILE A 168 -4.40 24.57 -1.91
CA ILE A 168 -3.00 24.19 -1.67
C ILE A 168 -2.42 23.26 -2.73
N LEU A 169 -3.27 22.76 -3.63
CA LEU A 169 -2.88 21.81 -4.67
C LEU A 169 -2.26 22.53 -5.87
N SER A 170 -1.34 21.84 -6.55
CA SER A 170 -0.92 22.24 -7.89
C SER A 170 -2.08 22.19 -8.88
N GLU A 171 -1.97 22.88 -10.00
CA GLU A 171 -3.00 22.88 -11.05
C GLU A 171 -3.27 21.44 -11.56
N LYS A 172 -2.21 20.65 -11.77
CA LYS A 172 -2.29 19.26 -12.21
C LYS A 172 -3.05 18.38 -11.21
N ALA A 173 -2.73 18.48 -9.92
CA ALA A 173 -3.43 17.72 -8.89
C ALA A 173 -4.88 18.16 -8.74
N ARG A 174 -5.16 19.47 -8.86
CA ARG A 174 -6.49 20.06 -8.76
C ARG A 174 -7.37 19.69 -9.96
N SER A 175 -6.87 19.73 -11.18
CA SER A 175 -7.63 19.39 -12.40
C SER A 175 -8.09 17.93 -12.43
N SER A 176 -7.34 17.04 -11.77
CA SER A 176 -7.68 15.62 -11.65
C SER A 176 -8.33 15.23 -10.30
N MET A 177 -8.58 16.22 -9.42
CA MET A 177 -9.15 15.98 -8.10
C MET A 177 -10.55 15.37 -8.19
N PRO A 178 -10.85 14.27 -7.50
CA PRO A 178 -12.19 13.72 -7.40
C PRO A 178 -13.05 14.54 -6.44
N ALA A 179 -14.37 14.41 -6.54
CA ALA A 179 -15.27 14.79 -5.45
C ALA A 179 -15.20 13.70 -4.37
N ILE A 180 -14.92 14.10 -3.11
CA ILE A 180 -14.62 13.17 -2.02
C ILE A 180 -15.78 13.14 -1.03
N ALA A 181 -16.34 11.95 -0.80
CA ALA A 181 -17.44 11.78 0.16
C ALA A 181 -17.30 10.52 0.98
N GLN A 182 -17.93 10.53 2.15
CA GLN A 182 -18.08 9.40 3.05
C GLN A 182 -19.54 8.93 3.08
N CYS A 183 -19.73 7.61 2.98
CA CYS A 183 -21.01 6.96 3.17
C CYS A 183 -21.00 6.22 4.51
N PHE A 184 -21.90 6.60 5.42
CA PHE A 184 -22.06 5.93 6.71
C PHE A 184 -23.12 4.83 6.60
N ILE A 185 -22.74 3.61 6.99
CA ILE A 185 -23.50 2.40 6.71
C ILE A 185 -23.77 1.67 8.04
N ARG A 186 -25.04 1.41 8.34
CA ARG A 186 -25.46 0.69 9.53
C ARG A 186 -25.21 -0.81 9.38
N ARG A 187 -24.70 -1.43 10.43
CA ARG A 187 -24.57 -2.88 10.54
C ARG A 187 -25.97 -3.52 10.65
N PRO A 188 -26.23 -4.61 9.91
CA PRO A 188 -27.44 -5.40 10.13
C PRO A 188 -27.42 -6.07 11.51
N GLU A 189 -28.56 -6.09 12.22
CA GLU A 189 -28.65 -6.61 13.59
C GLU A 189 -28.14 -8.06 13.73
N LYS A 190 -28.42 -8.90 12.73
CA LYS A 190 -28.03 -10.32 12.72
C LYS A 190 -26.56 -10.57 12.34
N THR A 191 -25.81 -9.54 11.98
CA THR A 191 -24.39 -9.65 11.58
C THR A 191 -23.51 -9.29 12.77
N ALA A 192 -22.52 -10.13 13.10
CA ALA A 192 -21.57 -9.81 14.17
C ALA A 192 -20.74 -8.56 13.83
N ARG A 193 -20.25 -7.83 14.85
CA ARG A 193 -19.32 -6.70 14.68
C ARG A 193 -17.96 -7.20 14.14
N GLY A 194 -17.15 -6.31 13.61
CA GLY A 194 -15.80 -6.61 13.14
C GLY A 194 -15.79 -7.32 11.78
N LEU A 195 -15.07 -8.42 11.67
CA LEU A 195 -14.79 -9.08 10.39
C LEU A 195 -16.05 -9.54 9.63
N ASP A 196 -17.09 -9.99 10.33
CA ASP A 196 -18.32 -10.44 9.68
C ASP A 196 -19.09 -9.27 9.04
N PHE A 197 -19.10 -8.12 9.71
CA PHE A 197 -19.68 -6.91 9.13
C PHE A 197 -18.81 -6.39 7.96
N ASP A 198 -17.51 -6.36 8.13
CA ASP A 198 -16.60 -5.95 7.05
C ASP A 198 -16.69 -6.87 5.82
N ARG A 199 -16.97 -8.17 6.02
CA ARG A 199 -17.22 -9.11 4.91
C ARG A 199 -18.46 -8.72 4.09
N LYS A 200 -19.53 -8.28 4.74
CA LYS A 200 -20.71 -7.77 4.04
C LYS A 200 -20.42 -6.45 3.32
N LEU A 201 -19.65 -5.57 3.93
CA LEU A 201 -19.19 -4.34 3.30
C LEU A 201 -18.30 -4.64 2.08
N TYR A 202 -17.43 -5.64 2.18
CA TYR A 202 -16.57 -6.10 1.09
C TYR A 202 -17.38 -6.60 -0.12
N LEU A 203 -18.38 -7.46 0.10
CA LEU A 203 -19.24 -7.96 -0.97
C LEU A 203 -20.00 -6.83 -1.66
N ALA A 204 -20.61 -5.93 -0.89
CA ALA A 204 -21.31 -4.76 -1.42
C ALA A 204 -20.36 -3.83 -2.21
N ARG A 205 -19.13 -3.64 -1.72
CA ARG A 205 -18.11 -2.85 -2.40
C ARG A 205 -17.68 -3.48 -3.72
N ARG A 206 -17.39 -4.79 -3.74
CA ARG A 206 -16.96 -5.48 -4.98
C ARG A 206 -18.03 -5.39 -6.05
N GLU A 207 -19.27 -5.64 -5.71
CA GLU A 207 -20.37 -5.47 -6.66
C GLU A 207 -20.51 -4.04 -7.17
N TYR A 208 -20.36 -3.07 -6.26
CA TYR A 208 -20.41 -1.67 -6.65
C TYR A 208 -19.26 -1.30 -7.62
N GLU A 209 -18.03 -1.70 -7.30
CA GLU A 209 -16.85 -1.44 -8.15
C GLU A 209 -16.98 -2.06 -9.54
N HIS A 210 -17.58 -3.25 -9.66
CA HIS A 210 -17.85 -3.88 -10.96
C HIS A 210 -18.99 -3.20 -11.77
N SER A 211 -19.88 -2.49 -11.07
CA SER A 211 -21.08 -1.88 -11.68
C SER A 211 -20.91 -0.40 -12.02
N VAL A 212 -19.83 0.25 -11.59
CA VAL A 212 -19.63 1.69 -11.76
C VAL A 212 -18.32 1.99 -12.46
N SER A 213 -18.30 3.04 -13.29
CA SER A 213 -17.09 3.56 -13.92
C SER A 213 -16.74 4.96 -13.41
N GLY A 214 -15.45 5.28 -13.32
CA GLY A 214 -14.97 6.60 -12.91
C GLY A 214 -15.13 6.91 -11.43
N THR A 215 -15.55 5.95 -10.61
CA THR A 215 -15.64 6.02 -9.15
C THR A 215 -14.62 5.07 -8.55
N TYR A 216 -14.00 5.44 -7.43
CA TYR A 216 -13.04 4.60 -6.73
C TYR A 216 -13.34 4.57 -5.23
N VAL A 217 -13.52 3.36 -4.68
CA VAL A 217 -13.70 3.18 -3.24
C VAL A 217 -12.34 3.10 -2.56
N VAL A 218 -11.97 4.17 -1.87
CA VAL A 218 -10.68 4.29 -1.18
C VAL A 218 -10.58 3.30 -0.03
N SER A 219 -11.62 3.24 0.80
CA SER A 219 -11.81 2.26 1.87
C SER A 219 -13.31 2.08 2.15
N MET A 220 -13.72 0.90 2.62
CA MET A 220 -15.09 0.63 3.07
C MET A 220 -15.02 -0.44 4.17
N SER A 221 -15.02 -0.01 5.41
CA SER A 221 -14.76 -0.88 6.57
C SER A 221 -15.47 -0.33 7.82
N SER A 222 -15.72 -1.20 8.78
CA SER A 222 -16.15 -0.85 10.14
C SER A 222 -14.97 -0.63 11.08
N ARG A 223 -13.73 -0.88 10.65
CA ARG A 223 -12.54 -0.86 11.51
C ARG A 223 -11.49 0.16 11.07
N THR A 224 -11.31 0.37 9.76
CA THR A 224 -10.28 1.24 9.21
C THR A 224 -10.83 2.31 8.27
N ILE A 225 -10.08 3.39 8.10
CA ILE A 225 -10.33 4.41 7.09
C ILE A 225 -9.01 4.88 6.48
N VAL A 226 -9.05 5.21 5.19
CA VAL A 226 -7.89 5.71 4.45
C VAL A 226 -8.18 7.11 3.93
N TYR A 227 -7.26 8.04 4.24
CA TYR A 227 -7.18 9.38 3.65
C TYR A 227 -5.95 9.44 2.75
N LYS A 228 -6.12 9.72 1.48
CA LYS A 228 -5.02 9.77 0.51
C LYS A 228 -5.31 10.71 -0.65
N GLY A 229 -4.29 11.02 -1.42
CA GLY A 229 -4.45 11.81 -2.64
C GLY A 229 -3.12 12.09 -3.34
N LEU A 230 -3.20 12.86 -4.41
CA LEU A 230 -2.06 13.24 -5.23
C LEU A 230 -1.36 14.46 -4.61
N PHE A 231 -0.62 14.23 -3.54
CA PHE A 231 -0.04 15.25 -2.67
C PHE A 231 1.49 15.21 -2.62
N LEU A 232 2.09 16.36 -2.27
CA LEU A 232 3.35 16.44 -1.54
C LEU A 232 3.10 16.07 -0.06
N VAL A 233 4.10 15.57 0.65
CA VAL A 233 3.95 15.04 2.01
C VAL A 233 3.31 16.02 3.00
N TRP A 234 3.67 17.29 2.95
CA TRP A 234 3.14 18.33 3.83
C TRP A 234 1.70 18.74 3.53
N GLN A 235 1.19 18.39 2.31
CA GLN A 235 -0.17 18.75 1.88
C GLN A 235 -1.23 17.85 2.53
N LEU A 236 -0.94 16.60 2.85
CA LEU A 236 -1.94 15.64 3.35
C LEU A 236 -2.75 16.19 4.54
N ARG A 237 -2.08 16.65 5.61
CA ARG A 237 -2.78 17.17 6.79
C ARG A 237 -3.47 18.52 6.53
N LYS A 238 -2.95 19.33 5.61
CA LYS A 238 -3.54 20.62 5.27
C LYS A 238 -4.73 20.47 4.33
N PHE A 239 -4.69 19.49 3.45
CA PHE A 239 -5.78 19.21 2.52
C PHE A 239 -7.01 18.62 3.22
N TYR A 240 -6.79 17.75 4.21
CA TYR A 240 -7.86 17.16 5.00
C TYR A 240 -7.89 17.73 6.43
N PRO A 241 -8.70 18.77 6.69
CA PRO A 241 -8.86 19.34 8.04
C PRO A 241 -9.26 18.31 9.10
N ASP A 242 -9.98 17.26 8.71
CA ASP A 242 -10.36 16.13 9.56
C ASP A 242 -9.15 15.58 10.34
N LEU A 243 -7.99 15.44 9.69
CA LEU A 243 -6.77 14.89 10.28
C LEU A 243 -6.13 15.78 11.36
N GLN A 244 -6.57 17.03 11.49
CA GLN A 244 -6.08 17.98 12.49
C GLN A 244 -7.01 18.09 13.71
N ASP A 245 -8.19 17.47 13.66
CA ASP A 245 -9.14 17.49 14.76
C ASP A 245 -8.66 16.61 15.93
N ALA A 246 -8.66 17.15 17.14
CA ALA A 246 -8.19 16.44 18.33
C ALA A 246 -8.97 15.16 18.65
N ASP A 247 -10.24 15.06 18.21
CA ASP A 247 -11.07 13.88 18.37
C ASP A 247 -10.83 12.83 17.28
N PHE A 248 -10.02 13.17 16.24
CA PHE A 248 -9.57 12.20 15.25
C PHE A 248 -8.46 11.33 15.85
N ALA A 249 -8.84 10.32 16.62
CA ALA A 249 -7.95 9.50 17.43
C ALA A 249 -7.92 8.04 16.94
N SER A 250 -6.72 7.46 16.97
CA SER A 250 -6.47 6.06 16.59
C SER A 250 -5.40 5.45 17.49
N ALA A 251 -5.43 4.13 17.67
CA ALA A 251 -4.34 3.40 18.31
C ALA A 251 -3.25 2.98 17.31
N LEU A 252 -3.56 3.01 16.02
CA LEU A 252 -2.61 2.74 14.93
C LEU A 252 -2.76 3.77 13.83
N ALA A 253 -1.65 4.14 13.22
CA ALA A 253 -1.63 5.00 12.04
C ALA A 253 -0.47 4.56 11.13
N LEU A 254 -0.79 4.19 9.90
CA LEU A 254 0.15 3.77 8.88
C LEU A 254 0.20 4.84 7.79
N VAL A 255 1.39 5.28 7.40
CA VAL A 255 1.59 6.37 6.43
C VAL A 255 2.49 5.92 5.29
N HIS A 256 2.22 6.49 4.12
CA HIS A 256 2.98 6.22 2.92
C HIS A 256 3.17 7.50 2.10
N SER A 257 4.39 7.70 1.62
CA SER A 257 4.70 8.66 0.58
C SER A 257 5.24 7.90 -0.64
N ARG A 258 4.57 8.07 -1.76
CA ARG A 258 4.83 7.30 -2.98
C ARG A 258 5.97 7.90 -3.77
N PHE A 259 6.83 7.04 -4.29
CA PHE A 259 7.73 7.32 -5.40
C PHE A 259 7.34 6.38 -6.56
N SER A 260 6.90 6.95 -7.67
CA SER A 260 6.39 6.17 -8.81
C SER A 260 7.41 6.06 -9.91
N THR A 261 7.89 4.85 -10.19
CA THR A 261 8.82 4.58 -11.31
C THR A 261 8.10 4.07 -12.55
N ASN A 262 7.16 3.14 -12.38
CA ASN A 262 6.58 2.36 -13.48
C ASN A 262 5.11 2.67 -13.81
N THR A 263 4.44 3.50 -13.02
CA THR A 263 3.02 3.80 -13.21
C THR A 263 2.74 5.30 -13.06
N THR A 264 1.89 5.86 -13.92
CA THR A 264 1.50 7.27 -13.83
C THR A 264 0.82 7.57 -12.48
N PRO A 265 1.30 8.56 -11.73
CA PRO A 265 0.66 8.99 -10.48
C PRO A 265 -0.80 9.39 -10.69
N SER A 266 -1.65 9.03 -9.76
CA SER A 266 -3.06 9.43 -9.75
C SER A 266 -3.66 9.35 -8.35
N TRP A 267 -4.78 10.01 -8.12
CA TRP A 267 -5.50 9.99 -6.85
C TRP A 267 -5.78 8.56 -6.35
N LYS A 268 -6.23 7.66 -7.24
CA LYS A 268 -6.54 6.26 -6.88
C LYS A 268 -5.29 5.44 -6.55
N ARG A 269 -4.16 5.73 -7.19
CA ARG A 269 -2.91 4.99 -7.04
C ARG A 269 -2.04 5.44 -5.87
N ALA A 270 -2.40 6.54 -5.19
CA ALA A 270 -1.78 6.91 -3.94
C ALA A 270 -1.99 5.80 -2.89
N HIS A 271 -0.98 5.60 -2.05
CA HIS A 271 -1.07 4.68 -0.90
C HIS A 271 -1.54 5.43 0.37
N PRO A 272 -2.07 4.74 1.37
CA PRO A 272 -2.29 3.28 1.50
C PRO A 272 -3.32 2.73 0.51
N ASN A 273 -3.21 1.42 0.23
CA ASN A 273 -4.34 0.64 -0.26
C ASN A 273 -5.32 0.38 0.91
N ARG A 274 -6.18 -0.64 0.84
CA ARG A 274 -7.20 -0.87 1.88
C ARG A 274 -6.65 -1.63 3.09
N ILE A 275 -5.63 -2.48 2.86
CA ILE A 275 -4.98 -3.31 3.87
C ILE A 275 -3.49 -3.04 3.95
N ILE A 276 -2.82 -2.80 2.80
CA ILE A 276 -1.37 -2.71 2.73
C ILE A 276 -0.83 -1.35 2.32
N LEU A 277 0.40 -1.11 2.76
CA LEU A 277 1.33 -0.09 2.26
C LEU A 277 2.55 -0.83 1.73
N HIS A 278 2.96 -0.55 0.50
CA HIS A 278 4.02 -1.27 -0.18
C HIS A 278 5.10 -0.31 -0.68
N ASN A 279 6.34 -0.61 -0.34
CA ASN A 279 7.52 0.01 -0.91
C ASN A 279 8.35 -1.08 -1.60
N GLY A 280 8.42 -1.05 -2.92
CA GLY A 280 9.12 -2.02 -3.74
C GLY A 280 8.40 -2.33 -5.05
N GLU A 281 8.72 -3.46 -5.65
CA GLU A 281 8.12 -3.95 -6.89
C GLU A 281 7.82 -5.45 -6.80
N ILE A 282 6.68 -5.88 -7.33
CA ILE A 282 6.33 -7.29 -7.46
C ILE A 282 6.71 -7.75 -8.86
N ASN A 283 7.89 -8.35 -9.01
CA ASN A 283 8.46 -8.74 -10.30
C ASN A 283 7.67 -9.87 -10.98
N THR A 284 6.98 -10.70 -10.22
CA THR A 284 6.18 -11.84 -10.72
C THR A 284 4.72 -11.48 -11.02
N ILE A 285 4.35 -10.21 -10.94
CA ILE A 285 2.96 -9.71 -10.98
C ILE A 285 2.12 -10.30 -12.12
N ARG A 286 2.64 -10.39 -13.35
CA ARG A 286 1.91 -10.94 -14.49
C ARG A 286 1.53 -12.42 -14.27
N GLY A 287 2.47 -13.21 -13.74
CA GLY A 287 2.22 -14.62 -13.40
C GLY A 287 1.21 -14.76 -12.28
N ASN A 288 1.31 -13.93 -11.24
CA ASN A 288 0.40 -13.93 -10.10
C ASN A 288 -1.03 -13.61 -10.53
N ILE A 289 -1.23 -12.57 -11.36
CA ILE A 289 -2.55 -12.20 -11.90
C ILE A 289 -3.15 -13.35 -12.71
N ASN A 290 -2.41 -13.89 -13.68
CA ASN A 290 -2.91 -14.96 -14.53
C ASN A 290 -3.33 -16.19 -13.74
N ARG A 291 -2.59 -16.53 -12.68
CA ARG A 291 -2.94 -17.65 -11.80
C ARG A 291 -4.12 -17.34 -10.90
N MET A 292 -4.24 -16.11 -10.40
CA MET A 292 -5.43 -15.71 -9.64
C MET A 292 -6.70 -15.82 -10.49
N LEU A 293 -6.69 -15.27 -11.70
CA LEU A 293 -7.82 -15.38 -12.64
C LEU A 293 -8.14 -16.84 -13.01
N ALA A 294 -7.13 -17.66 -13.28
CA ALA A 294 -7.33 -19.08 -13.60
C ALA A 294 -7.94 -19.87 -12.42
N ARG A 295 -7.66 -19.50 -11.17
CA ARG A 295 -8.23 -20.16 -10.00
C ARG A 295 -9.68 -19.83 -9.76
N GLU A 296 -10.18 -18.70 -10.25
CA GLU A 296 -11.56 -18.24 -10.00
C GLU A 296 -12.61 -19.27 -10.39
N GLU A 297 -12.34 -20.10 -11.41
CA GLU A 297 -13.24 -21.19 -11.83
C GLU A 297 -13.38 -22.31 -10.78
N THR A 298 -12.38 -22.48 -9.91
CA THR A 298 -12.31 -23.59 -8.94
C THR A 298 -12.25 -23.17 -7.50
N MET A 299 -12.18 -21.84 -7.24
CA MET A 299 -12.14 -21.33 -5.87
C MET A 299 -13.44 -21.61 -5.14
N ALA A 300 -13.30 -22.07 -3.90
CA ALA A 300 -14.40 -22.22 -2.97
C ALA A 300 -14.01 -21.62 -1.60
N SER A 301 -14.96 -20.98 -0.95
CA SER A 301 -14.80 -20.45 0.40
C SER A 301 -15.97 -20.93 1.26
N PRO A 302 -15.72 -21.66 2.36
CA PRO A 302 -16.78 -22.06 3.27
C PRO A 302 -17.45 -20.85 3.96
N VAL A 303 -16.79 -19.69 3.96
CA VAL A 303 -17.26 -18.46 4.60
C VAL A 303 -18.09 -17.61 3.63
N LEU A 304 -17.66 -17.49 2.37
CA LEU A 304 -18.38 -16.72 1.35
C LEU A 304 -19.48 -17.54 0.66
N GLY A 305 -19.36 -18.89 0.64
CA GLY A 305 -20.31 -19.75 -0.04
C GLY A 305 -20.49 -19.37 -1.52
N GLU A 306 -21.74 -19.32 -1.97
CA GLU A 306 -22.10 -18.96 -3.35
C GLU A 306 -21.84 -17.47 -3.65
N GLU A 307 -21.75 -16.61 -2.63
CA GLU A 307 -21.48 -15.17 -2.82
C GLU A 307 -20.06 -14.88 -3.34
N ILE A 308 -19.16 -15.89 -3.33
CA ILE A 308 -17.80 -15.77 -3.87
C ILE A 308 -17.79 -15.30 -5.34
N ALA A 309 -18.77 -15.72 -6.15
CA ALA A 309 -18.88 -15.33 -7.54
C ALA A 309 -19.08 -13.81 -7.74
N ARG A 310 -19.60 -13.10 -6.76
CA ARG A 310 -19.81 -11.64 -6.78
C ARG A 310 -18.51 -10.84 -6.63
N VAL A 311 -17.47 -11.51 -6.17
CA VAL A 311 -16.16 -10.90 -5.96
C VAL A 311 -15.32 -10.93 -7.23
N TYR A 312 -15.62 -11.84 -8.16
CA TYR A 312 -14.82 -12.02 -9.36
C TYR A 312 -15.01 -10.91 -10.41
N PRO A 313 -13.94 -10.50 -11.10
CA PRO A 313 -12.55 -10.90 -10.84
C PRO A 313 -12.04 -10.36 -9.52
N VAL A 314 -11.26 -11.16 -8.77
CA VAL A 314 -10.66 -10.76 -7.50
C VAL A 314 -9.71 -9.60 -7.70
N VAL A 315 -8.88 -9.68 -8.74
CA VAL A 315 -7.80 -8.74 -9.03
C VAL A 315 -8.24 -7.72 -10.08
N GLU A 316 -8.07 -6.43 -9.75
CA GLU A 316 -8.28 -5.33 -10.69
C GLU A 316 -7.03 -5.11 -11.54
N THR A 317 -7.04 -5.61 -12.78
CA THR A 317 -5.87 -5.63 -13.66
C THR A 317 -5.41 -4.27 -14.17
N ASP A 318 -6.19 -3.20 -14.00
CA ASP A 318 -5.81 -1.81 -14.32
C ASP A 318 -5.13 -1.08 -13.14
N GLY A 319 -4.99 -1.76 -12.00
CA GLY A 319 -4.35 -1.27 -10.79
C GLY A 319 -2.82 -1.23 -10.86
N SER A 320 -2.19 -0.89 -9.72
CA SER A 320 -0.76 -1.09 -9.50
C SER A 320 -0.50 -2.52 -8.98
N ASP A 321 0.74 -2.99 -9.07
CA ASP A 321 1.18 -4.27 -8.51
C ASP A 321 0.74 -4.43 -7.04
N SER A 322 0.98 -3.42 -6.23
CA SER A 322 0.58 -3.37 -4.83
C SER A 322 -0.94 -3.38 -4.63
N SER A 323 -1.72 -2.74 -5.50
CA SER A 323 -3.19 -2.79 -5.40
C SER A 323 -3.74 -4.17 -5.75
N MET A 324 -3.09 -4.88 -6.66
CA MET A 324 -3.45 -6.25 -7.03
C MET A 324 -3.14 -7.25 -5.90
N LEU A 325 -2.00 -7.05 -5.21
CA LEU A 325 -1.70 -7.80 -3.98
C LEU A 325 -2.71 -7.49 -2.88
N ASP A 326 -3.07 -6.20 -2.69
CA ASP A 326 -4.08 -5.76 -1.72
C ASP A 326 -5.43 -6.44 -1.99
N ASN A 327 -5.88 -6.51 -3.24
CA ASN A 327 -7.11 -7.24 -3.62
C ASN A 327 -7.03 -8.73 -3.24
N THR A 328 -5.89 -9.37 -3.51
CA THR A 328 -5.68 -10.78 -3.17
C THR A 328 -5.72 -11.02 -1.66
N LEU A 329 -5.05 -10.17 -0.88
CA LEU A 329 -5.04 -10.26 0.58
C LEU A 329 -6.42 -9.98 1.19
N GLU A 330 -7.16 -9.00 0.67
CA GLU A 330 -8.56 -8.77 1.07
C GLU A 330 -9.42 -10.02 0.81
N PHE A 331 -9.31 -10.60 -0.38
CA PHE A 331 -10.05 -11.81 -0.73
C PHE A 331 -9.74 -12.98 0.21
N LEU A 332 -8.46 -13.25 0.46
CA LEU A 332 -8.03 -14.31 1.38
C LEU A 332 -8.55 -14.07 2.80
N MET A 333 -8.44 -12.84 3.30
CA MET A 333 -8.92 -12.46 4.63
C MET A 333 -10.44 -12.64 4.77
N TYR A 334 -11.20 -12.12 3.81
CA TYR A 334 -12.65 -12.24 3.84
C TYR A 334 -13.16 -13.66 3.54
N SER A 335 -12.32 -14.49 2.91
CA SER A 335 -12.55 -15.94 2.74
C SER A 335 -12.24 -16.77 3.98
N GLY A 336 -11.78 -16.16 5.09
CA GLY A 336 -11.56 -16.81 6.37
C GLY A 336 -10.10 -17.12 6.71
N ILE A 337 -9.13 -16.61 5.96
CA ILE A 337 -7.70 -16.72 6.29
C ILE A 337 -7.28 -15.47 7.07
N GLU A 338 -6.73 -15.64 8.27
CA GLU A 338 -6.22 -14.52 9.06
C GLU A 338 -5.20 -13.68 8.26
N LEU A 339 -5.28 -12.35 8.37
CA LEU A 339 -4.46 -11.45 7.56
C LEU A 339 -2.95 -11.72 7.65
N PRO A 340 -2.33 -11.95 8.82
CA PRO A 340 -0.90 -12.28 8.89
C PRO A 340 -0.56 -13.56 8.12
N LYS A 341 -1.44 -14.56 8.16
CA LYS A 341 -1.29 -15.80 7.41
C LYS A 341 -1.44 -15.58 5.91
N ALA A 342 -2.41 -14.79 5.48
CA ALA A 342 -2.59 -14.43 4.07
C ALA A 342 -1.33 -13.73 3.51
N VAL A 343 -0.74 -12.82 4.29
CA VAL A 343 0.53 -12.17 3.93
C VAL A 343 1.67 -13.18 3.83
N MET A 344 1.81 -14.11 4.80
CA MET A 344 2.83 -15.18 4.76
C MET A 344 2.66 -16.12 3.55
N LEU A 345 1.43 -16.34 3.07
CA LEU A 345 1.17 -17.16 1.89
C LEU A 345 1.59 -16.47 0.59
N CYS A 346 1.31 -15.17 0.49
CA CYS A 346 1.67 -14.39 -0.69
C CYS A 346 3.17 -14.03 -0.71
N ILE A 347 3.76 -13.79 0.46
CA ILE A 347 5.16 -13.38 0.63
C ILE A 347 5.83 -14.31 1.64
N PRO A 348 6.10 -15.56 1.25
CA PRO A 348 6.71 -16.54 2.15
C PRO A 348 8.18 -16.23 2.40
N GLU A 349 8.65 -16.51 3.60
CA GLU A 349 10.07 -16.55 3.90
C GLU A 349 10.79 -17.57 2.98
N PRO A 350 12.12 -17.46 2.76
CA PRO A 350 12.87 -18.38 1.90
C PRO A 350 13.04 -19.77 2.52
N TRP A 351 11.92 -20.47 2.73
CA TRP A 351 11.80 -21.72 3.50
C TRP A 351 12.53 -22.92 2.88
N GLY A 352 12.72 -22.96 1.57
CA GLY A 352 13.29 -24.12 0.88
C GLY A 352 14.77 -24.37 1.19
N ARG A 353 15.53 -23.35 1.61
CA ARG A 353 16.98 -23.43 1.86
C ARG A 353 17.37 -23.11 3.31
N ASP A 354 16.45 -22.66 4.14
CA ASP A 354 16.73 -22.33 5.53
C ASP A 354 16.84 -23.62 6.37
N LYS A 355 18.07 -23.94 6.78
CA LYS A 355 18.38 -25.12 7.60
C LYS A 355 17.93 -24.96 9.06
N ASN A 356 17.71 -23.73 9.52
CA ASN A 356 17.34 -23.41 10.90
C ASN A 356 15.83 -23.39 11.12
N MET A 357 15.04 -23.41 10.04
CA MET A 357 13.58 -23.41 10.12
C MET A 357 13.09 -24.74 10.71
N SER A 358 12.13 -24.66 11.66
CA SER A 358 11.51 -25.86 12.22
C SER A 358 10.80 -26.68 11.12
N ARG A 359 10.68 -27.98 11.36
CA ARG A 359 10.03 -28.88 10.40
C ARG A 359 8.57 -28.50 10.20
N GLU A 360 7.84 -28.19 11.25
CA GLU A 360 6.42 -27.81 11.21
C GLU A 360 6.21 -26.55 10.35
N LYS A 361 7.05 -25.53 10.52
CA LYS A 361 7.00 -24.31 9.73
C LYS A 361 7.30 -24.57 8.26
N ARG A 362 8.30 -25.42 7.98
CA ARG A 362 8.65 -25.81 6.61
C ARG A 362 7.53 -26.61 5.93
N ASP A 363 6.93 -27.58 6.66
CA ASP A 363 5.81 -28.39 6.15
C ASP A 363 4.59 -27.50 5.88
N MET A 364 4.34 -26.47 6.71
CA MET A 364 3.32 -25.45 6.47
C MET A 364 3.57 -24.70 5.16
N PHE A 365 4.76 -24.16 4.93
CA PHE A 365 5.07 -23.46 3.70
C PHE A 365 4.99 -24.37 2.47
N HIS A 366 5.47 -25.61 2.59
CA HIS A 366 5.39 -26.61 1.53
C HIS A 366 3.93 -26.91 1.14
N TYR A 367 3.05 -27.06 2.13
CA TYR A 367 1.63 -27.26 1.91
C TYR A 367 1.00 -26.06 1.18
N TYR A 368 1.24 -24.86 1.68
CA TYR A 368 0.64 -23.66 1.09
C TYR A 368 1.25 -23.25 -0.26
N ALA A 369 2.50 -23.62 -0.54
CA ALA A 369 3.10 -23.42 -1.86
C ALA A 369 2.40 -24.20 -2.98
N SER A 370 1.63 -25.25 -2.64
CA SER A 370 0.77 -25.95 -3.59
C SER A 370 -0.52 -25.19 -3.93
N MET A 371 -0.90 -24.22 -3.10
CA MET A 371 -2.14 -23.43 -3.22
C MET A 371 -1.90 -22.02 -3.77
N MET A 372 -0.80 -21.38 -3.37
CA MET A 372 -0.47 -20.01 -3.72
C MET A 372 1.01 -19.92 -4.10
N GLU A 373 1.28 -19.36 -5.27
CA GLU A 373 2.63 -18.95 -5.64
C GLU A 373 3.06 -17.67 -4.94
N PRO A 374 4.37 -17.52 -4.67
CA PRO A 374 4.87 -16.29 -4.07
C PRO A 374 4.68 -15.09 -5.01
N TRP A 375 4.33 -13.95 -4.41
CA TRP A 375 4.34 -12.63 -5.03
C TRP A 375 5.72 -12.04 -4.75
N ASP A 376 6.64 -12.23 -5.70
CA ASP A 376 8.08 -12.12 -5.50
C ASP A 376 8.63 -10.81 -6.05
N GLY A 377 9.46 -10.14 -5.26
CA GLY A 377 10.15 -8.90 -5.58
C GLY A 377 10.69 -8.21 -4.32
N PRO A 378 11.56 -7.20 -4.47
CA PRO A 378 12.00 -6.42 -3.32
C PRO A 378 10.81 -5.67 -2.72
N ALA A 379 10.51 -5.92 -1.46
CA ALA A 379 9.34 -5.36 -0.81
C ALA A 379 9.54 -5.06 0.67
N ALA A 380 9.12 -3.88 1.08
CA ALA A 380 8.83 -3.56 2.48
C ALA A 380 7.32 -3.28 2.57
N ILE A 381 6.60 -4.11 3.31
CA ILE A 381 5.15 -4.05 3.42
C ILE A 381 4.74 -3.83 4.85
N LEU A 382 3.90 -2.81 5.08
CA LEU A 382 3.10 -2.69 6.29
C LEU A 382 1.68 -3.11 5.97
N PHE A 383 1.01 -3.76 6.90
CA PHE A 383 -0.38 -4.19 6.73
C PHE A 383 -1.18 -4.05 8.02
N SER A 384 -2.47 -3.81 7.88
CA SER A 384 -3.40 -3.77 9.01
C SER A 384 -4.84 -4.02 8.56
N ASP A 385 -5.59 -4.70 9.42
CA ASP A 385 -7.05 -4.84 9.32
C ASP A 385 -7.79 -3.97 10.33
N GLY A 386 -7.06 -3.10 11.06
CA GLY A 386 -7.58 -2.24 12.13
C GLY A 386 -7.48 -2.83 13.54
N GLU A 387 -7.24 -4.13 13.67
CA GLU A 387 -7.02 -4.81 14.96
C GLU A 387 -5.57 -5.31 15.08
N GLN A 388 -5.00 -5.78 13.97
CA GLN A 388 -3.64 -6.25 13.87
C GLN A 388 -2.82 -5.33 12.98
N VAL A 389 -1.55 -5.17 13.30
CA VAL A 389 -0.55 -4.49 12.48
C VAL A 389 0.62 -5.42 12.30
N GLY A 390 1.09 -5.53 11.07
CA GLY A 390 2.28 -6.32 10.77
C GLY A 390 3.19 -5.63 9.78
N ALA A 391 4.42 -6.11 9.72
CA ALA A 391 5.43 -5.69 8.77
C ALA A 391 6.14 -6.89 8.18
N VAL A 392 6.40 -6.87 6.89
CA VAL A 392 7.21 -7.85 6.17
C VAL A 392 8.28 -7.13 5.39
N LEU A 393 9.48 -7.66 5.45
CA LEU A 393 10.61 -7.20 4.66
C LEU A 393 11.08 -8.38 3.81
N ASP A 394 11.03 -8.22 2.49
CA ASP A 394 11.50 -9.20 1.52
C ASP A 394 12.52 -8.56 0.58
N ARG A 395 13.76 -9.08 0.57
CA ARG A 395 14.88 -8.65 -0.29
C ARG A 395 15.23 -7.15 -0.24
N ASN A 396 14.88 -6.46 0.82
CA ASN A 396 15.25 -5.05 1.05
C ASN A 396 16.25 -4.91 2.19
#